data_f6380ed8d2e272255a4be5283bd4fba8
#
_entry.id   f6380ed8d2e272255a4be5283bd4fba8
#
_cell.length_a   1.000
_cell.length_b   1.000
_cell.length_c   1.000
_cell.angle_alpha   90.00
_cell.angle_beta   90.00
_cell.angle_gamma   90.00
#
_symmetry.space_group_name_H-M   'P 1'
#
loop_
_entity.id
_entity.type
_entity.pdbx_description
1 polymer ?
#
loop_
_entity_poly.entity_id
_entity_poly.type
_entity_poly.pdbx_seq_one_letter_code
_entity_poly.pdbx_strand_id
1 'polypeptide(L)'
;MPQPALSDQDNAISRTLVGARLSAEPLPDFPIQLPTSLEQAYAIQSASIERWPDELVGWKVAMLSPAEQQRFKAQRLVGPVFRSSFHTVEAGSSIVMPVYRDGFAAVEAEIVFVLGETIPPTGRDYSDAELASFIATVSAGAEIASSPMKVINDLGAMSVISDFGNNAGVIAGPAVPNWATQKPGFLTATVTVDDATVGSK
;
A
#
# COMPACT_ATOMS: atom_id res chain seq x y z
N MET A 1 12.85 -8.96 -17.61
CA MET A 1 14.21 -9.42 -17.22
C MET A 1 14.02 -10.32 -16.02
N PRO A 2 14.74 -11.46 -15.89
CA PRO A 2 14.68 -12.26 -14.68
C PRO A 2 15.14 -11.40 -13.51
N GLN A 3 14.40 -11.43 -12.39
CA GLN A 3 14.84 -10.78 -11.17
C GLN A 3 16.17 -11.39 -10.72
N PRO A 4 17.13 -10.56 -10.26
CA PRO A 4 18.37 -11.08 -9.71
C PRO A 4 18.04 -12.01 -8.53
N ALA A 5 18.80 -13.10 -8.39
CA ALA A 5 18.64 -14.01 -7.28
C ALA A 5 18.81 -13.25 -5.96
N LEU A 6 17.86 -13.41 -5.05
CA LEU A 6 17.90 -12.78 -3.73
C LEU A 6 19.13 -13.27 -2.97
N SER A 7 19.82 -12.36 -2.30
CA SER A 7 20.91 -12.75 -1.39
C SER A 7 20.36 -13.54 -0.18
N ASP A 8 21.21 -14.29 0.50
CA ASP A 8 20.82 -15.00 1.73
C ASP A 8 20.35 -14.02 2.80
N GLN A 9 20.97 -12.83 2.86
CA GLN A 9 20.58 -11.76 3.75
C GLN A 9 19.18 -11.23 3.43
N ASP A 10 18.88 -10.92 2.16
CA ASP A 10 17.56 -10.43 1.76
C ASP A 10 16.47 -11.48 1.99
N ASN A 11 16.80 -12.75 1.76
CA ASN A 11 15.93 -13.87 2.11
C ASN A 11 15.66 -13.97 3.62
N ALA A 12 16.65 -13.71 4.46
CA ALA A 12 16.49 -13.68 5.91
C ALA A 12 15.61 -12.49 6.35
N ILE A 13 15.83 -11.31 5.77
CA ILE A 13 15.00 -10.12 6.01
C ILE A 13 13.53 -10.43 5.68
N SER A 14 13.26 -10.94 4.47
CA SER A 14 11.90 -11.29 4.04
C SER A 14 11.23 -12.28 4.99
N ARG A 15 11.92 -13.35 5.42
CA ARG A 15 11.37 -14.31 6.38
C ARG A 15 11.04 -13.66 7.73
N THR A 16 11.89 -12.76 8.21
CA THR A 16 11.66 -12.07 9.50
C THR A 16 10.46 -11.14 9.43
N LEU A 17 10.34 -10.32 8.36
CA LEU A 17 9.22 -9.41 8.16
C LEU A 17 7.90 -10.18 8.06
N VAL A 18 7.85 -11.22 7.23
CA VAL A 18 6.66 -12.07 7.09
C VAL A 18 6.32 -12.79 8.40
N GLY A 19 7.33 -13.34 9.09
CA GLY A 19 7.14 -14.00 10.38
C GLY A 19 6.53 -13.09 11.42
N ALA A 20 7.04 -11.87 11.57
CA ALA A 20 6.52 -10.87 12.50
C ALA A 20 5.07 -10.47 12.19
N ARG A 21 4.73 -10.31 10.90
CA ARG A 21 3.35 -10.03 10.48
C ARG A 21 2.40 -11.19 10.78
N LEU A 22 2.81 -12.43 10.52
CA LEU A 22 1.98 -13.62 10.76
C LEU A 22 1.78 -13.92 12.26
N SER A 23 2.80 -13.69 13.07
CA SER A 23 2.72 -13.88 14.53
C SER A 23 2.15 -12.67 15.28
N ALA A 24 2.02 -11.52 14.60
CA ALA A 24 1.70 -10.23 15.20
C ALA A 24 2.68 -9.82 16.32
N GLU A 25 3.93 -10.28 16.25
CA GLU A 25 4.98 -9.93 17.20
C GLU A 25 5.67 -8.62 16.77
N PRO A 26 5.90 -7.68 17.71
CA PRO A 26 6.52 -6.42 17.37
C PRO A 26 7.98 -6.58 16.94
N LEU A 27 8.40 -5.79 15.96
CA LEU A 27 9.80 -5.64 15.56
C LEU A 27 10.34 -4.30 16.07
N PRO A 28 11.38 -4.30 16.92
CA PRO A 28 11.93 -3.06 17.47
C PRO A 28 12.61 -2.20 16.40
N ASP A 29 13.16 -2.83 15.35
CA ASP A 29 13.90 -2.18 14.28
C ASP A 29 13.86 -3.03 13.00
N PHE A 30 14.38 -2.50 11.89
CA PHE A 30 14.50 -3.26 10.63
C PHE A 30 15.46 -4.46 10.81
N PRO A 31 15.06 -5.67 10.35
CA PRO A 31 15.90 -6.83 10.52
C PRO A 31 17.20 -6.73 9.70
N ILE A 32 18.34 -6.97 10.36
CA ILE A 32 19.69 -7.01 9.78
C ILE A 32 20.14 -5.62 9.29
N GLN A 33 19.88 -5.27 8.04
CA GLN A 33 20.32 -4.02 7.41
C GLN A 33 19.30 -3.52 6.39
N LEU A 34 19.05 -2.20 6.38
CA LEU A 34 18.18 -1.57 5.40
C LEU A 34 18.71 -1.79 3.97
N PRO A 35 17.82 -2.03 3.00
CA PRO A 35 18.19 -2.04 1.59
C PRO A 35 18.82 -0.73 1.15
N THR A 36 19.75 -0.79 0.23
CA THR A 36 20.48 0.37 -0.27
C THR A 36 19.91 0.91 -1.58
N SER A 37 19.01 0.16 -2.23
CA SER A 37 18.35 0.55 -3.48
C SER A 37 16.88 0.13 -3.51
N LEU A 38 16.09 0.78 -4.40
CA LEU A 38 14.70 0.41 -4.63
C LEU A 38 14.58 -1.04 -5.13
N GLU A 39 15.47 -1.45 -6.02
CA GLU A 39 15.48 -2.80 -6.57
C GLU A 39 15.64 -3.86 -5.47
N GLN A 40 16.54 -3.62 -4.52
CA GLN A 40 16.72 -4.51 -3.38
C GLN A 40 15.49 -4.54 -2.47
N ALA A 41 14.90 -3.38 -2.16
CA ALA A 41 13.70 -3.30 -1.32
C ALA A 41 12.51 -4.02 -1.97
N TYR A 42 12.30 -3.85 -3.27
CA TYR A 42 11.26 -4.55 -4.03
C TYR A 42 11.56 -6.04 -4.22
N ALA A 43 12.81 -6.46 -4.30
CA ALA A 43 13.16 -7.87 -4.32
C ALA A 43 12.80 -8.56 -2.99
N ILE A 44 13.05 -7.90 -1.85
CA ILE A 44 12.62 -8.37 -0.53
C ILE A 44 11.08 -8.41 -0.46
N GLN A 45 10.38 -7.36 -0.92
CA GLN A 45 8.92 -7.33 -0.96
C GLN A 45 8.36 -8.48 -1.80
N SER A 46 8.90 -8.70 -3.00
CA SER A 46 8.46 -9.79 -3.90
C SER A 46 8.61 -11.17 -3.25
N ALA A 47 9.76 -11.41 -2.61
CA ALA A 47 9.97 -12.66 -1.87
C ALA A 47 9.05 -12.79 -0.65
N SER A 48 8.66 -11.66 -0.04
CA SER A 48 7.70 -11.64 1.07
C SER A 48 6.27 -11.94 0.58
N ILE A 49 5.88 -11.42 -0.59
CA ILE A 49 4.60 -11.72 -1.24
C ILE A 49 4.50 -13.23 -1.55
N GLU A 50 5.57 -13.84 -2.10
CA GLU A 50 5.59 -15.29 -2.38
C GLU A 50 5.44 -16.16 -1.13
N ARG A 51 5.85 -15.64 0.05
CA ARG A 51 5.73 -16.34 1.34
C ARG A 51 4.41 -16.07 2.05
N TRP A 52 3.71 -15.02 1.65
CA TRP A 52 2.47 -14.64 2.32
C TRP A 52 1.35 -15.61 1.96
N PRO A 53 0.63 -16.19 2.95
CA PRO A 53 -0.36 -17.24 2.70
C PRO A 53 -1.74 -16.69 2.28
N ASP A 54 -1.75 -15.70 1.37
CA ASP A 54 -2.99 -15.08 0.88
C ASP A 54 -2.83 -14.59 -0.57
N GLU A 55 -3.94 -14.39 -1.26
CA GLU A 55 -3.99 -13.95 -2.65
C GLU A 55 -3.71 -12.45 -2.78
N LEU A 56 -2.76 -12.09 -3.63
CA LEU A 56 -2.54 -10.70 -4.04
C LEU A 56 -3.70 -10.24 -4.93
N VAL A 57 -4.40 -9.18 -4.51
CA VAL A 57 -5.60 -8.67 -5.22
C VAL A 57 -5.47 -7.22 -5.66
N GLY A 58 -4.44 -6.53 -5.24
CA GLY A 58 -4.23 -5.12 -5.59
C GLY A 58 -2.96 -4.53 -5.03
N TRP A 59 -2.83 -3.22 -5.20
CA TRP A 59 -1.66 -2.47 -4.79
C TRP A 59 -2.07 -1.14 -4.15
N LYS A 60 -1.51 -0.81 -2.99
CA LYS A 60 -1.49 0.56 -2.48
C LYS A 60 -0.39 1.33 -3.17
N VAL A 61 -0.59 2.64 -3.35
CA VAL A 61 0.38 3.52 -4.01
C VAL A 61 0.56 4.77 -3.17
N ALA A 62 1.76 4.97 -2.62
CA ALA A 62 2.07 6.13 -1.79
C ALA A 62 3.09 7.06 -2.48
N MET A 63 3.02 8.35 -2.16
CA MET A 63 3.98 9.33 -2.64
C MET A 63 5.25 9.29 -1.79
N LEU A 64 6.40 9.24 -2.45
CA LEU A 64 7.69 9.43 -1.79
C LEU A 64 7.87 10.90 -1.36
N SER A 65 8.60 11.13 -0.28
CA SER A 65 8.98 12.48 0.11
C SER A 65 9.80 13.17 -0.99
N PRO A 66 9.80 14.51 -1.09
CA PRO A 66 10.58 15.22 -2.12
C PRO A 66 12.06 14.85 -2.15
N ALA A 67 12.67 14.61 -0.99
CA ALA A 67 14.06 14.18 -0.87
C ALA A 67 14.28 12.77 -1.44
N GLU A 68 13.35 11.85 -1.16
CA GLU A 68 13.40 10.48 -1.68
C GLU A 68 13.13 10.44 -3.18
N GLN A 69 12.19 11.25 -3.69
CA GLN A 69 11.95 11.39 -5.13
C GLN A 69 13.22 11.84 -5.87
N GLN A 70 13.93 12.83 -5.31
CA GLN A 70 15.20 13.28 -5.87
C GLN A 70 16.28 12.21 -5.83
N ARG A 71 16.37 11.49 -4.70
CA ARG A 71 17.37 10.43 -4.49
C ARG A 71 17.15 9.23 -5.39
N PHE A 72 15.91 8.75 -5.48
CA PHE A 72 15.58 7.48 -6.14
C PHE A 72 15.09 7.65 -7.58
N LYS A 73 14.86 8.88 -8.04
CA LYS A 73 14.29 9.18 -9.36
C LYS A 73 12.94 8.47 -9.59
N ALA A 74 12.20 8.26 -8.52
CA ALA A 74 10.86 7.69 -8.49
C ALA A 74 9.92 8.64 -7.74
N GLN A 75 8.66 8.70 -8.14
CA GLN A 75 7.68 9.56 -7.48
C GLN A 75 6.90 8.83 -6.39
N ARG A 76 6.71 7.52 -6.55
CA ARG A 76 5.82 6.71 -5.72
C ARG A 76 6.47 5.39 -5.35
N LEU A 77 5.97 4.82 -4.27
CA LEU A 77 6.20 3.42 -3.90
C LEU A 77 4.87 2.65 -3.99
N VAL A 78 4.98 1.33 -4.06
CA VAL A 78 3.82 0.43 -4.05
C VAL A 78 3.98 -0.64 -2.97
N GLY A 79 2.85 -1.11 -2.45
CA GLY A 79 2.76 -2.24 -1.53
C GLY A 79 1.58 -3.14 -1.88
N PRO A 80 1.65 -4.46 -1.59
CA PRO A 80 0.60 -5.40 -1.92
C PRO A 80 -0.65 -5.20 -1.06
N VAL A 81 -1.80 -5.47 -1.65
CA VAL A 81 -3.08 -5.62 -0.96
C VAL A 81 -3.53 -7.07 -1.13
N PHE A 82 -3.81 -7.75 -0.03
CA PHE A 82 -4.21 -9.15 -0.02
C PHE A 82 -5.71 -9.33 0.16
N ARG A 83 -6.24 -10.47 -0.31
CA ARG A 83 -7.67 -10.78 -0.34
C ARG A 83 -8.33 -10.66 1.03
N SER A 84 -7.74 -11.25 2.06
CA SER A 84 -8.33 -11.27 3.41
C SER A 84 -8.35 -9.90 4.09
N SER A 85 -7.55 -8.95 3.61
CA SER A 85 -7.46 -7.58 4.15
C SER A 85 -8.13 -6.52 3.26
N PHE A 86 -8.76 -6.94 2.15
CA PHE A 86 -9.56 -6.06 1.29
C PHE A 86 -11.05 -6.21 1.60
N HIS A 87 -11.70 -5.13 2.01
CA HIS A 87 -13.11 -5.12 2.40
C HIS A 87 -13.90 -4.07 1.62
N THR A 88 -15.16 -4.38 1.34
CA THR A 88 -16.13 -3.41 0.82
C THR A 88 -17.15 -3.10 1.90
N VAL A 89 -17.55 -1.83 2.00
CA VAL A 89 -18.54 -1.37 2.99
C VAL A 89 -19.62 -0.50 2.36
N GLU A 90 -20.83 -0.61 2.86
CA GLU A 90 -21.93 0.26 2.48
C GLU A 90 -21.86 1.61 3.21
N ALA A 91 -22.51 2.63 2.66
CA ALA A 91 -22.59 3.93 3.31
C ALA A 91 -23.25 3.84 4.69
N GLY A 92 -22.64 4.46 5.69
CA GLY A 92 -23.13 4.45 7.07
C GLY A 92 -22.86 3.15 7.84
N SER A 93 -22.21 2.16 7.23
CA SER A 93 -21.77 0.96 7.94
C SER A 93 -20.43 1.18 8.65
N SER A 94 -20.06 0.24 9.51
CA SER A 94 -18.78 0.23 10.22
C SER A 94 -18.10 -1.13 10.07
N ILE A 95 -16.78 -1.12 10.11
CA ILE A 95 -15.95 -2.34 10.10
C ILE A 95 -14.83 -2.19 11.13
N VAL A 96 -14.47 -3.30 11.77
CA VAL A 96 -13.31 -3.36 12.66
C VAL A 96 -12.13 -3.93 11.88
N MET A 97 -11.02 -3.18 11.85
CA MET A 97 -9.80 -3.60 11.17
C MET A 97 -8.71 -3.89 12.20
N PRO A 98 -7.96 -5.00 12.03
CA PRO A 98 -6.84 -5.31 12.91
C PRO A 98 -5.65 -4.38 12.62
N VAL A 99 -4.90 -4.07 13.68
CA VAL A 99 -3.60 -3.38 13.62
C VAL A 99 -2.58 -4.12 14.49
N TYR A 100 -1.31 -3.92 14.21
CA TYR A 100 -0.23 -4.53 15.00
C TYR A 100 -0.07 -3.79 16.34
N ARG A 101 -0.28 -4.53 17.44
CA ARG A 101 -0.06 -4.01 18.79
C ARG A 101 1.41 -3.64 18.96
N ASP A 102 1.67 -2.50 19.59
CA ASP A 102 3.01 -1.95 19.83
C ASP A 102 3.83 -1.67 18.56
N GLY A 103 3.19 -1.81 17.37
CA GLY A 103 3.71 -1.47 16.08
C GLY A 103 3.31 -0.06 15.61
N PHE A 104 3.38 0.18 14.32
CA PHE A 104 2.83 1.38 13.68
C PHE A 104 1.37 1.15 13.29
N ALA A 105 0.52 2.16 13.44
CA ALA A 105 -0.84 2.16 12.92
C ALA A 105 -1.32 3.57 12.57
N ALA A 106 -1.96 3.69 11.41
CA ALA A 106 -2.65 4.89 10.95
C ALA A 106 -3.82 4.51 10.04
N VAL A 107 -4.78 5.42 9.88
CA VAL A 107 -5.84 5.33 8.88
C VAL A 107 -5.65 6.46 7.89
N GLU A 108 -5.57 6.12 6.61
CA GLU A 108 -5.37 7.06 5.52
C GLU A 108 -6.62 7.11 4.64
N ALA A 109 -7.10 8.31 4.32
CA ALA A 109 -8.21 8.48 3.37
C ALA A 109 -7.69 8.28 1.95
N GLU A 110 -8.34 7.40 1.17
CA GLU A 110 -7.86 6.93 -0.11
C GLU A 110 -8.92 7.00 -1.21
N ILE A 111 -8.47 7.04 -2.45
CA ILE A 111 -9.29 6.74 -3.61
C ILE A 111 -8.94 5.32 -4.08
N VAL A 112 -9.94 4.45 -4.10
CA VAL A 112 -9.78 3.06 -4.53
C VAL A 112 -10.27 2.91 -5.97
N PHE A 113 -9.36 2.47 -6.86
CA PHE A 113 -9.68 2.12 -8.24
C PHE A 113 -9.83 0.61 -8.36
N VAL A 114 -10.98 0.15 -8.85
CA VAL A 114 -11.19 -1.25 -9.21
C VAL A 114 -11.07 -1.38 -10.72
N LEU A 115 -10.14 -2.21 -11.17
CA LEU A 115 -9.94 -2.45 -12.60
C LEU A 115 -11.00 -3.43 -13.13
N GLY A 116 -11.57 -3.13 -14.28
CA GLY A 116 -12.52 -3.99 -14.98
C GLY A 116 -11.84 -5.05 -15.84
N GLU A 117 -10.62 -4.80 -16.24
CA GLU A 117 -9.81 -5.69 -17.07
C GLU A 117 -8.32 -5.53 -16.77
N THR A 118 -7.54 -6.50 -17.22
CA THR A 118 -6.08 -6.47 -17.07
C THR A 118 -5.48 -5.38 -17.96
N ILE A 119 -4.63 -4.54 -17.37
CA ILE A 119 -3.82 -3.57 -18.13
C ILE A 119 -2.65 -4.31 -18.76
N PRO A 120 -2.61 -4.48 -20.11
CA PRO A 120 -1.53 -5.20 -20.75
C PRO A 120 -0.21 -4.40 -20.67
N PRO A 121 0.94 -5.05 -20.53
CA PRO A 121 2.22 -4.36 -20.58
C PRO A 121 2.46 -3.81 -21.98
N THR A 122 2.92 -2.55 -22.04
CA THR A 122 3.31 -1.88 -23.29
C THR A 122 4.75 -1.39 -23.20
N GLY A 123 5.36 -1.08 -24.36
CA GLY A 123 6.68 -0.45 -24.40
C GLY A 123 6.62 1.08 -24.21
N ARG A 124 5.47 1.64 -23.84
CA ARG A 124 5.23 3.07 -23.62
C ARG A 124 4.32 3.31 -22.43
N ASP A 125 4.28 4.53 -21.96
CA ASP A 125 3.30 4.98 -20.98
C ASP A 125 1.90 5.04 -21.61
N TYR A 126 0.89 4.68 -20.82
CA TYR A 126 -0.51 4.89 -21.14
C TYR A 126 -0.89 6.36 -20.95
N SER A 127 -1.75 6.88 -21.80
CA SER A 127 -2.42 8.16 -21.56
C SER A 127 -3.47 8.03 -20.47
N ASP A 128 -3.85 9.15 -19.83
CA ASP A 128 -4.90 9.17 -18.79
C ASP A 128 -6.24 8.60 -19.31
N ALA A 129 -6.59 8.88 -20.59
CA ALA A 129 -7.81 8.35 -21.20
C ALA A 129 -7.76 6.82 -21.39
N GLU A 130 -6.62 6.27 -21.76
CA GLU A 130 -6.42 4.81 -21.86
C GLU A 130 -6.48 4.18 -20.46
N LEU A 131 -5.81 4.77 -19.46
CA LEU A 131 -5.88 4.28 -18.08
C LEU A 131 -7.31 4.32 -17.53
N ALA A 132 -8.04 5.39 -17.80
CA ALA A 132 -9.42 5.53 -17.38
C ALA A 132 -10.33 4.44 -17.97
N SER A 133 -10.05 3.95 -19.19
CA SER A 133 -10.85 2.90 -19.82
C SER A 133 -10.73 1.53 -19.13
N PHE A 134 -9.65 1.27 -18.40
CA PHE A 134 -9.46 0.04 -17.63
C PHE A 134 -10.16 0.07 -16.25
N ILE A 135 -10.62 1.25 -15.80
CA ILE A 135 -11.21 1.40 -14.47
C ILE A 135 -12.70 1.11 -14.53
N ALA A 136 -13.15 0.07 -13.82
CA ALA A 136 -14.58 -0.25 -13.69
C ALA A 136 -15.24 0.63 -12.63
N THR A 137 -14.59 0.87 -11.50
CA THR A 137 -15.19 1.57 -10.36
C THR A 137 -14.13 2.44 -9.66
N VAL A 138 -14.57 3.62 -9.21
CA VAL A 138 -13.82 4.48 -8.30
C VAL A 138 -14.63 4.61 -7.03
N SER A 139 -14.01 4.42 -5.88
CA SER A 139 -14.63 4.54 -4.56
C SER A 139 -13.80 5.44 -3.65
N ALA A 140 -14.47 6.17 -2.76
CA ALA A 140 -13.80 6.67 -1.57
C ALA A 140 -13.51 5.49 -0.66
N GLY A 141 -12.36 5.49 -0.02
CA GLY A 141 -11.95 4.38 0.84
C GLY A 141 -10.97 4.80 1.90
N ALA A 142 -10.43 3.83 2.57
CA ALA A 142 -9.37 4.02 3.56
C ALA A 142 -8.33 2.91 3.45
N GLU A 143 -7.08 3.27 3.66
CA GLU A 143 -6.01 2.31 3.96
C GLU A 143 -5.80 2.21 5.46
N ILE A 144 -5.58 1.00 5.92
CA ILE A 144 -5.03 0.73 7.24
C ILE A 144 -3.54 0.55 7.06
N ALA A 145 -2.80 1.62 7.31
CA ALA A 145 -1.35 1.57 7.32
C ALA A 145 -0.90 1.01 8.68
N SER A 146 -0.35 -0.20 8.69
CA SER A 146 0.11 -0.82 9.93
C SER A 146 1.26 -1.80 9.68
N SER A 147 2.19 -1.85 10.63
CA SER A 147 3.37 -2.69 10.62
C SER A 147 3.72 -3.15 12.03
N PRO A 148 4.26 -4.37 12.20
CA PRO A 148 4.87 -4.77 13.47
C PRO A 148 6.00 -3.84 13.93
N MET A 149 6.59 -3.09 12.99
CA MET A 149 7.72 -2.19 13.23
C MET A 149 7.23 -0.77 13.50
N LYS A 150 7.28 -0.33 14.77
CA LYS A 150 6.82 1.00 15.18
C LYS A 150 7.55 2.14 14.46
N VAL A 151 8.83 1.97 14.20
CA VAL A 151 9.72 2.98 13.60
C VAL A 151 9.76 2.94 12.06
N ILE A 152 8.88 2.17 11.42
CA ILE A 152 8.94 1.88 9.98
C ILE A 152 9.04 3.13 9.11
N ASN A 153 8.28 4.17 9.43
CA ASN A 153 8.27 5.41 8.66
C ASN A 153 9.50 6.28 8.94
N ASP A 154 10.06 6.21 10.16
CA ASP A 154 11.28 6.94 10.52
C ASP A 154 12.51 6.39 9.77
N LEU A 155 12.47 5.11 9.41
CA LEU A 155 13.50 4.42 8.62
C LEU A 155 13.41 4.72 7.11
N GLY A 156 12.31 5.34 6.64
CA GLY A 156 12.11 5.82 5.28
C GLY A 156 11.65 4.74 4.29
N ALA A 157 11.66 5.11 3.00
CA ALA A 157 11.03 4.32 1.94
C ALA A 157 11.54 2.88 1.83
N MET A 158 12.81 2.61 2.15
CA MET A 158 13.37 1.26 2.01
C MET A 158 12.71 0.27 2.96
N SER A 159 12.48 0.66 4.21
CA SER A 159 11.76 -0.16 5.21
C SER A 159 10.30 -0.33 4.80
N VAL A 160 9.64 0.77 4.41
CA VAL A 160 8.23 0.78 4.00
C VAL A 160 8.00 -0.17 2.82
N ILE A 161 8.80 -0.07 1.75
CA ILE A 161 8.70 -0.97 0.59
C ILE A 161 8.89 -2.42 1.00
N SER A 162 9.95 -2.72 1.76
CA SER A 162 10.29 -4.09 2.16
C SER A 162 9.20 -4.76 3.00
N ASP A 163 8.47 -3.97 3.80
CA ASP A 163 7.37 -4.42 4.66
C ASP A 163 6.00 -4.08 4.08
N PHE A 164 5.73 -4.58 2.87
CA PHE A 164 4.44 -4.50 2.17
C PHE A 164 3.91 -3.07 1.95
N GLY A 165 4.80 -2.08 1.80
CA GLY A 165 4.39 -0.69 1.67
C GLY A 165 3.70 -0.14 2.93
N ASN A 166 3.92 -0.76 4.09
CA ASN A 166 3.22 -0.49 5.36
C ASN A 166 1.71 -0.82 5.32
N ASN A 167 1.24 -1.53 4.28
CA ASN A 167 -0.18 -1.90 4.15
C ASN A 167 -0.56 -3.04 5.09
N ALA A 168 -1.71 -2.92 5.75
CA ALA A 168 -2.34 -3.97 6.54
C ALA A 168 -3.82 -4.17 6.17
N GLY A 169 -4.36 -3.34 5.27
CA GLY A 169 -5.71 -3.53 4.76
C GLY A 169 -6.25 -2.32 4.02
N VAL A 170 -7.26 -2.56 3.20
CA VAL A 170 -7.95 -1.54 2.41
C VAL A 170 -9.46 -1.72 2.56
N ILE A 171 -10.15 -0.62 2.78
CA ILE A 171 -11.60 -0.53 2.84
C ILE A 171 -12.06 0.28 1.63
N ALA A 172 -12.85 -0.32 0.76
CA ALA A 172 -13.51 0.37 -0.34
C ALA A 172 -14.96 0.70 0.05
N GLY A 173 -15.28 1.96 0.10
CA GLY A 173 -16.64 2.46 0.32
C GLY A 173 -17.50 2.43 -0.93
N PRO A 174 -18.66 3.10 -0.91
CA PRO A 174 -19.54 3.18 -2.07
C PRO A 174 -18.87 3.79 -3.29
N ALA A 175 -19.27 3.33 -4.46
CA ALA A 175 -18.80 3.84 -5.73
C ALA A 175 -19.17 5.32 -5.92
N VAL A 176 -18.24 6.10 -6.44
CA VAL A 176 -18.46 7.48 -6.86
C VAL A 176 -19.26 7.48 -8.17
N PRO A 177 -20.49 8.00 -8.18
CA PRO A 177 -21.30 8.02 -9.39
C PRO A 177 -20.68 8.90 -10.48
N ASN A 178 -20.73 8.43 -11.72
CA ASN A 178 -20.28 9.19 -12.89
C ASN A 178 -18.84 9.73 -12.78
N TRP A 179 -17.97 9.03 -12.07
CA TRP A 179 -16.58 9.46 -11.80
C TRP A 179 -15.83 9.89 -13.06
N ALA A 180 -16.02 9.17 -14.18
CA ALA A 180 -15.31 9.42 -15.44
C ALA A 180 -15.67 10.78 -16.10
N THR A 181 -16.77 11.39 -15.69
CA THR A 181 -17.25 12.69 -16.22
C THR A 181 -17.04 13.84 -15.21
N GLN A 182 -16.53 13.54 -14.03
CA GLN A 182 -16.27 14.54 -13.00
C GLN A 182 -15.05 15.39 -13.35
N LYS A 183 -15.12 16.67 -12.99
CA LYS A 183 -13.96 17.56 -13.15
C LYS A 183 -12.93 17.31 -12.05
N PRO A 184 -11.62 17.51 -12.33
CA PRO A 184 -10.61 17.53 -11.28
C PRO A 184 -11.00 18.47 -10.12
N GLY A 185 -10.79 18.02 -8.86
CA GLY A 185 -11.16 18.77 -7.66
C GLY A 185 -12.64 18.65 -7.27
N PHE A 186 -13.41 17.81 -7.91
CA PHE A 186 -14.82 17.58 -7.57
C PHE A 186 -15.00 16.85 -6.23
N LEU A 187 -14.09 15.93 -5.90
CA LEU A 187 -14.18 15.15 -4.67
C LEU A 187 -13.54 15.91 -3.51
N THR A 188 -14.30 16.02 -2.43
CA THR A 188 -13.77 16.48 -1.13
C THR A 188 -13.87 15.31 -0.15
N ALA A 189 -12.76 14.94 0.47
CA ALA A 189 -12.71 13.98 1.54
C ALA A 189 -12.63 14.71 2.89
N THR A 190 -13.46 14.30 3.83
CA THR A 190 -13.40 14.77 5.22
C THR A 190 -13.20 13.59 6.14
N VAL A 191 -12.19 13.67 6.98
CA VAL A 191 -11.88 12.64 7.99
C VAL A 191 -12.26 13.14 9.36
N THR A 192 -13.02 12.34 10.09
CA THR A 192 -13.40 12.61 11.48
C THR A 192 -12.88 11.48 12.38
N VAL A 193 -12.45 11.85 13.57
CA VAL A 193 -12.08 10.92 14.65
C VAL A 193 -12.85 11.36 15.90
N ASP A 194 -13.61 10.46 16.50
CA ASP A 194 -14.46 10.74 17.67
C ASP A 194 -15.33 12.00 17.45
N ASP A 195 -16.02 12.05 16.29
CA ASP A 195 -16.87 13.17 15.83
C ASP A 195 -16.15 14.50 15.57
N ALA A 196 -14.84 14.58 15.77
CA ALA A 196 -14.05 15.77 15.46
C ALA A 196 -13.43 15.68 14.07
N THR A 197 -13.60 16.72 13.23
CA THR A 197 -12.91 16.80 11.93
C THR A 197 -11.42 16.97 12.14
N VAL A 198 -10.62 16.01 11.66
CA VAL A 198 -9.15 16.01 11.75
C VAL A 198 -8.46 16.33 10.43
N GLY A 199 -9.19 16.29 9.32
CA GLY A 199 -8.68 16.67 8.01
C GLY A 199 -9.80 16.85 6.98
N SER A 200 -9.53 17.71 6.01
CA SER A 200 -10.36 17.89 4.80
C SER A 200 -9.46 18.27 3.63
N LYS A 201 -9.70 17.69 2.48
CA LYS A 201 -8.92 17.96 1.26
C LYS A 201 -9.79 17.85 0.02
#